data_472f3eb307c49ce062dc6978cd71e835
#
_entry.id   472f3eb307c49ce062dc6978cd71e835
#
_cell.length_a   1.000
_cell.length_b   1.000
_cell.length_c   1.000
_cell.angle_alpha   90.00
_cell.angle_beta   90.00
_cell.angle_gamma   90.00
#
_symmetry.space_group_name_H-M   'P 1'
#
loop_
_entity.id
_entity.type
_entity.pdbx_description
1 polymer ?
#
loop_
_entity_poly.entity_id
_entity_poly.type
_entity_poly.pdbx_seq_one_letter_code
_entity_poly.pdbx_strand_id
1 'polypeptide(L)'
;IISGKGGTGKTTITAAFAALSSNAVLADCDVDAADLHLILKPVVKKTVGFHGLEVATIDEEKCIKCMDCVNHCQFNAITEDIKIKYEACEGCGVCELVCSVDAATMIQRDSGLLFESETRFGPMVHARLNTAEESSGKLVTEVRHHAEDVARKRKKDVVLIDGPPGVGCPVISA
;
A
#
# COMPACT_ATOMS: atom_id res chain seq x y z
N ILE A 1 7.70 -12.45 10.49
CA ILE A 1 6.82 -13.48 11.04
C ILE A 1 5.61 -13.59 10.11
N ILE A 2 5.48 -14.70 9.42
CA ILE A 2 4.41 -14.98 8.46
C ILE A 2 3.67 -16.27 8.85
N SER A 3 2.47 -16.47 8.32
CA SER A 3 1.72 -17.72 8.47
C SER A 3 0.82 -17.97 7.28
N GLY A 4 0.55 -19.23 6.96
CA GLY A 4 -0.37 -19.61 5.88
C GLY A 4 -1.84 -19.32 6.19
N LYS A 5 -2.19 -18.92 7.44
CA LYS A 5 -3.58 -18.73 7.89
C LYS A 5 -3.68 -17.55 8.86
N GLY A 6 -4.81 -16.81 8.81
CA GLY A 6 -5.15 -15.79 9.79
C GLY A 6 -5.42 -16.37 11.20
N GLY A 7 -5.31 -15.53 12.22
CA GLY A 7 -5.61 -15.90 13.62
C GLY A 7 -4.59 -16.82 14.30
N THR A 8 -3.40 -17.00 13.75
CA THR A 8 -2.35 -17.88 14.31
C THR A 8 -1.47 -17.22 15.39
N GLY A 9 -1.74 -15.96 15.73
CA GLY A 9 -1.01 -15.23 16.75
C GLY A 9 0.27 -14.54 16.29
N LYS A 10 0.46 -14.31 14.98
CA LYS A 10 1.63 -13.59 14.43
C LYS A 10 1.91 -12.28 15.15
N THR A 11 0.92 -11.40 15.18
CA THR A 11 1.01 -10.06 15.80
C THR A 11 1.37 -10.14 17.29
N THR A 12 0.80 -11.12 18.02
CA THR A 12 1.14 -11.36 19.43
C THR A 12 2.60 -11.80 19.60
N ILE A 13 3.06 -12.70 18.74
CA ILE A 13 4.44 -13.18 18.75
C ILE A 13 5.40 -12.05 18.35
N THR A 14 5.05 -11.27 17.34
CA THR A 14 5.84 -10.08 16.92
C THR A 14 5.98 -9.09 18.07
N ALA A 15 4.88 -8.80 18.78
CA ALA A 15 4.92 -7.93 19.95
C ALA A 15 5.75 -8.50 21.11
N ALA A 16 5.74 -9.82 21.32
CA ALA A 16 6.58 -10.49 22.31
C ALA A 16 8.08 -10.38 21.96
N PHE A 17 8.45 -10.62 20.71
CA PHE A 17 9.83 -10.41 20.23
C PHE A 17 10.25 -8.95 20.31
N ALA A 18 9.35 -8.01 20.02
CA ALA A 18 9.62 -6.59 20.19
C ALA A 18 9.96 -6.23 21.65
N ALA A 19 9.24 -6.83 22.60
CA ALA A 19 9.47 -6.61 24.04
C ALA A 19 10.80 -7.21 24.52
N LEU A 20 11.28 -8.27 23.88
CA LEU A 20 12.55 -8.93 24.23
C LEU A 20 13.76 -8.33 23.46
N SER A 21 13.52 -7.59 22.40
CA SER A 21 14.57 -6.99 21.59
C SER A 21 14.90 -5.59 22.06
N SER A 22 16.18 -5.31 22.30
CA SER A 22 16.67 -3.98 22.66
C SER A 22 17.09 -3.13 21.45
N ASN A 23 17.22 -3.72 20.28
CA ASN A 23 17.82 -3.06 19.12
C ASN A 23 17.10 -3.38 17.78
N ALA A 24 15.77 -3.32 17.80
CA ALA A 24 14.96 -3.58 16.63
C ALA A 24 14.21 -2.35 16.10
N VAL A 25 13.87 -2.38 14.81
CA VAL A 25 12.77 -1.62 14.19
C VAL A 25 11.62 -2.58 13.95
N LEU A 26 10.41 -2.13 14.16
CA LEU A 26 9.19 -2.90 13.98
C LEU A 26 8.52 -2.50 12.68
N ALA A 27 8.01 -3.46 11.92
CA ALA A 27 7.27 -3.21 10.68
C ALA A 27 5.96 -3.98 10.73
N ASP A 28 4.83 -3.28 10.57
CA ASP A 28 3.52 -3.90 10.38
C ASP A 28 3.22 -3.96 8.88
N CYS A 29 3.39 -5.15 8.32
CA CYS A 29 3.16 -5.46 6.91
C CYS A 29 1.81 -6.17 6.67
N ASP A 30 1.02 -6.42 7.71
CA ASP A 30 -0.38 -6.88 7.59
C ASP A 30 -1.29 -5.66 7.39
N VAL A 31 -1.16 -5.01 6.25
CA VAL A 31 -1.75 -3.68 5.97
C VAL A 31 -3.28 -3.71 5.87
N ASP A 32 -3.89 -4.88 5.66
CA ASP A 32 -5.36 -5.05 5.67
C ASP A 32 -5.90 -5.16 7.10
N ALA A 33 -5.11 -5.72 8.01
CA ALA A 33 -5.45 -5.90 9.42
C ALA A 33 -4.26 -5.48 10.30
N ALA A 34 -3.85 -4.23 10.17
CA ALA A 34 -2.70 -3.67 10.87
C ALA A 34 -3.00 -3.51 12.38
N ASP A 35 -2.91 -4.61 13.12
CA ASP A 35 -3.27 -4.68 14.54
C ASP A 35 -2.09 -4.47 15.50
N LEU A 36 -0.85 -4.49 15.01
CA LEU A 36 0.34 -4.32 15.85
C LEU A 36 0.34 -2.98 16.58
N HIS A 37 -0.22 -1.93 15.98
CA HIS A 37 -0.37 -0.61 16.57
C HIS A 37 -1.30 -0.59 17.81
N LEU A 38 -2.30 -1.47 17.89
CA LEU A 38 -3.20 -1.58 19.03
C LEU A 38 -2.46 -2.06 20.27
N ILE A 39 -1.49 -2.99 20.09
CA ILE A 39 -0.69 -3.57 21.18
C ILE A 39 0.42 -2.61 21.58
N LEU A 40 1.11 -2.01 20.61
CA LEU A 40 2.32 -1.23 20.85
C LEU A 40 2.06 0.25 21.14
N LYS A 41 0.89 0.76 20.79
CA LYS A 41 0.44 2.16 21.00
C LYS A 41 1.48 3.17 20.50
N PRO A 42 1.83 3.15 19.20
CA PRO A 42 2.87 4.02 18.65
C PRO A 42 2.47 5.50 18.70
N VAL A 43 3.46 6.35 18.85
CA VAL A 43 3.32 7.80 18.68
C VAL A 43 3.87 8.16 17.31
N VAL A 44 3.01 8.58 16.39
CA VAL A 44 3.39 8.97 15.03
C VAL A 44 4.33 10.17 15.06
N LYS A 45 5.45 10.07 14.37
CA LYS A 45 6.47 11.12 14.22
C LYS A 45 6.50 11.71 12.83
N LYS A 46 6.25 10.88 11.81
CA LYS A 46 6.26 11.29 10.42
C LYS A 46 5.18 10.53 9.66
N THR A 47 4.54 11.21 8.71
CA THR A 47 3.57 10.63 7.79
C THR A 47 4.03 10.91 6.37
N VAL A 48 3.95 9.90 5.49
CA VAL A 48 4.29 9.99 4.07
C VAL A 48 3.11 9.43 3.28
N GLY A 49 2.72 10.10 2.19
CA GLY A 49 1.72 9.60 1.27
C GLY A 49 2.23 8.33 0.57
N PHE A 50 1.35 7.36 0.40
CA PHE A 50 1.61 6.18 -0.42
C PHE A 50 0.82 6.29 -1.72
N HIS A 51 1.53 6.19 -2.84
CA HIS A 51 0.94 6.18 -4.16
C HIS A 51 0.92 4.73 -4.68
N GLY A 52 -0.26 4.21 -4.86
CA GLY A 52 -0.51 2.84 -5.33
C GLY A 52 -0.32 2.68 -6.84
N LEU A 53 -1.33 2.12 -7.49
CA LEU A 53 -1.40 2.02 -8.94
C LEU A 53 -1.71 3.40 -9.55
N GLU A 54 -1.23 3.61 -10.78
CA GLU A 54 -1.73 4.71 -11.59
C GLU A 54 -3.18 4.43 -11.98
N VAL A 55 -3.95 5.49 -12.16
CA VAL A 55 -5.34 5.40 -12.64
C VAL A 55 -5.55 6.39 -13.78
N ALA A 56 -6.47 6.04 -14.66
CA ALA A 56 -6.81 6.91 -15.78
C ALA A 56 -7.52 8.18 -15.28
N THR A 57 -7.26 9.28 -15.96
CA THR A 57 -8.06 10.51 -15.90
C THR A 57 -8.37 10.97 -17.31
N ILE A 58 -9.44 11.74 -17.47
CA ILE A 58 -9.85 12.24 -18.78
C ILE A 58 -10.06 13.75 -18.71
N ASP A 59 -9.34 14.45 -19.56
CA ASP A 59 -9.48 15.89 -19.76
C ASP A 59 -10.73 16.16 -20.61
N GLU A 60 -11.79 16.65 -19.97
CA GLU A 60 -13.07 16.90 -20.62
C GLU A 60 -12.99 17.97 -21.72
N GLU A 61 -12.04 18.92 -21.62
CA GLU A 61 -11.87 19.99 -22.61
C GLU A 61 -11.23 19.49 -23.91
N LYS A 62 -10.34 18.49 -23.80
CA LYS A 62 -9.71 17.84 -24.96
C LYS A 62 -10.53 16.72 -25.54
N CYS A 63 -11.42 16.12 -24.77
CA CYS A 63 -12.13 14.91 -25.12
C CYS A 63 -13.15 15.13 -26.24
N ILE A 64 -12.97 14.46 -27.38
CA ILE A 64 -13.88 14.50 -28.52
C ILE A 64 -15.00 13.44 -28.45
N LYS A 65 -15.09 12.69 -27.37
CA LYS A 65 -16.10 11.66 -27.11
C LYS A 65 -16.17 10.55 -28.18
N CYS A 66 -15.03 10.12 -28.70
CA CYS A 66 -14.95 9.06 -29.72
C CYS A 66 -15.26 7.65 -29.18
N MET A 67 -15.35 7.46 -27.86
CA MET A 67 -15.62 6.19 -27.18
C MET A 67 -14.50 5.14 -27.25
N ASP A 68 -13.36 5.42 -27.86
CA ASP A 68 -12.29 4.42 -28.03
C ASP A 68 -11.76 3.92 -26.67
N CYS A 69 -11.56 4.81 -25.69
CA CYS A 69 -11.14 4.43 -24.36
C CYS A 69 -12.17 3.54 -23.62
N VAL A 70 -13.47 3.78 -23.84
CA VAL A 70 -14.56 2.97 -23.29
C VAL A 70 -14.55 1.57 -23.89
N ASN A 71 -14.48 1.50 -25.24
CA ASN A 71 -14.55 0.24 -25.99
C ASN A 71 -13.33 -0.67 -25.73
N HIS A 72 -12.16 -0.09 -25.41
CA HIS A 72 -10.93 -0.86 -25.14
C HIS A 72 -10.71 -1.17 -23.67
N CYS A 73 -11.52 -0.62 -22.75
CA CYS A 73 -11.37 -0.88 -21.32
C CYS A 73 -11.87 -2.28 -20.95
N GLN A 74 -10.96 -3.22 -20.72
CA GLN A 74 -11.29 -4.61 -20.34
C GLN A 74 -11.87 -4.72 -18.92
N PHE A 75 -11.70 -3.69 -18.09
CA PHE A 75 -12.14 -3.65 -16.69
C PHE A 75 -13.48 -2.94 -16.51
N ASN A 76 -14.10 -2.45 -17.60
CA ASN A 76 -15.32 -1.62 -17.55
C ASN A 76 -15.21 -0.43 -16.59
N ALA A 77 -13.98 0.09 -16.44
CA ALA A 77 -13.66 1.21 -15.54
C ALA A 77 -14.04 2.58 -16.13
N ILE A 78 -14.44 2.65 -17.40
CA ILE A 78 -14.85 3.90 -18.05
C ILE A 78 -16.32 3.79 -18.45
N THR A 79 -17.14 4.71 -17.96
CA THR A 79 -18.58 4.74 -18.27
C THR A 79 -18.86 5.25 -19.68
N GLU A 80 -20.09 5.07 -20.18
CA GLU A 80 -20.55 5.65 -21.46
C GLU A 80 -20.50 7.18 -21.47
N ASP A 81 -20.62 7.83 -20.28
CA ASP A 81 -20.40 9.28 -20.10
C ASP A 81 -18.92 9.66 -20.04
N ILE A 82 -18.02 8.71 -20.27
CA ILE A 82 -16.55 8.89 -20.26
C ILE A 82 -16.04 9.34 -18.88
N LYS A 83 -16.62 8.80 -17.79
CA LYS A 83 -16.15 8.99 -16.42
C LYS A 83 -15.42 7.76 -15.91
N ILE A 84 -14.34 7.98 -15.17
CA ILE A 84 -13.54 6.90 -14.59
C ILE A 84 -14.17 6.41 -13.28
N LYS A 85 -14.39 5.10 -13.19
CA LYS A 85 -14.66 4.38 -11.94
C LYS A 85 -13.31 3.98 -11.35
N TYR A 86 -12.81 4.75 -10.41
CA TYR A 86 -11.47 4.54 -9.85
C TYR A 86 -11.29 3.18 -9.19
N GLU A 87 -12.35 2.64 -8.57
CA GLU A 87 -12.38 1.33 -7.94
C GLU A 87 -12.27 0.15 -8.92
N ALA A 88 -12.60 0.38 -10.20
CA ALA A 88 -12.49 -0.63 -11.25
C ALA A 88 -11.27 -0.43 -12.17
N CYS A 89 -10.52 0.65 -11.97
CA CYS A 89 -9.37 0.97 -12.83
C CYS A 89 -8.12 0.22 -12.35
N GLU A 90 -7.62 -0.69 -13.18
CA GLU A 90 -6.40 -1.49 -12.92
C GLU A 90 -5.11 -0.83 -13.40
N GLY A 91 -5.16 0.43 -13.84
CA GLY A 91 -3.96 1.18 -14.21
C GLY A 91 -3.21 0.66 -15.44
N CYS A 92 -3.87 -0.04 -16.36
CA CYS A 92 -3.21 -0.69 -17.50
C CYS A 92 -2.75 0.25 -18.62
N GLY A 93 -3.20 1.52 -18.64
CA GLY A 93 -2.78 2.55 -19.60
C GLY A 93 -3.37 2.43 -21.01
N VAL A 94 -4.19 1.41 -21.33
CA VAL A 94 -4.74 1.22 -22.68
C VAL A 94 -5.55 2.42 -23.14
N CYS A 95 -6.32 3.05 -22.26
CA CYS A 95 -7.13 4.23 -22.58
C CYS A 95 -6.28 5.44 -23.01
N GLU A 96 -5.10 5.62 -22.42
CA GLU A 96 -4.13 6.64 -22.81
C GLU A 96 -3.55 6.32 -24.19
N LEU A 97 -3.18 5.04 -24.43
CA LEU A 97 -2.58 4.60 -25.70
C LEU A 97 -3.52 4.75 -26.90
N VAL A 98 -4.84 4.54 -26.72
CA VAL A 98 -5.82 4.61 -27.81
C VAL A 98 -6.41 6.01 -28.01
N CYS A 99 -6.07 6.97 -27.15
CA CYS A 99 -6.61 8.32 -27.20
C CYS A 99 -5.91 9.17 -28.26
N SER A 100 -6.56 9.36 -29.40
CA SER A 100 -6.00 10.12 -30.54
C SER A 100 -5.80 11.62 -30.30
N VAL A 101 -6.35 12.16 -29.20
CA VAL A 101 -6.28 13.59 -28.84
C VAL A 101 -5.60 13.83 -27.48
N ASP A 102 -4.95 12.81 -26.92
CA ASP A 102 -4.24 12.86 -25.63
C ASP A 102 -5.12 13.43 -24.48
N ALA A 103 -6.42 13.13 -24.53
CA ALA A 103 -7.35 13.51 -23.46
C ALA A 103 -7.31 12.54 -22.28
N ALA A 104 -7.04 11.25 -22.53
CA ALA A 104 -6.87 10.24 -21.50
C ALA A 104 -5.40 10.18 -21.09
N THR A 105 -5.12 10.30 -19.79
CA THR A 105 -3.76 10.22 -19.22
C THR A 105 -3.77 9.40 -17.95
N MET A 106 -2.59 8.90 -17.54
CA MET A 106 -2.43 8.18 -16.30
C MET A 106 -1.91 9.10 -15.20
N ILE A 107 -2.52 9.05 -14.02
CA ILE A 107 -2.12 9.82 -12.85
C ILE A 107 -1.86 8.89 -11.67
N GLN A 108 -0.95 9.28 -10.78
CA GLN A 108 -0.72 8.56 -9.54
C GLN A 108 -1.92 8.71 -8.60
N ARG A 109 -2.36 7.58 -8.01
CA ARG A 109 -3.44 7.54 -7.05
C ARG A 109 -2.90 7.53 -5.62
N ASP A 110 -3.42 8.43 -4.79
CA ASP A 110 -3.18 8.41 -3.35
C ASP A 110 -3.93 7.23 -2.73
N SER A 111 -3.21 6.15 -2.45
CA SER A 111 -3.81 4.90 -1.99
C SER A 111 -3.71 4.70 -0.48
N GLY A 112 -2.97 5.54 0.23
CA GLY A 112 -2.83 5.41 1.68
C GLY A 112 -1.76 6.27 2.31
N LEU A 113 -1.49 5.98 3.57
CA LEU A 113 -0.48 6.68 4.37
C LEU A 113 0.48 5.67 5.00
N LEU A 114 1.75 6.01 4.98
CA LEU A 114 2.82 5.31 5.66
C LEU A 114 3.27 6.16 6.86
N PHE A 115 3.42 5.52 8.02
CA PHE A 115 3.76 6.16 9.27
C PHE A 115 5.10 5.67 9.80
N GLU A 116 5.97 6.61 10.17
CA GLU A 116 7.12 6.38 11.03
C GLU A 116 6.76 6.82 12.45
N SER A 117 6.85 5.91 13.39
CA SER A 117 6.33 6.08 14.75
C SER A 117 7.34 5.62 15.78
N GLU A 118 7.16 6.04 17.02
CA GLU A 118 7.91 5.55 18.18
C GLU A 118 7.01 4.73 19.08
N THR A 119 7.52 3.58 19.52
CA THR A 119 6.89 2.73 20.51
C THR A 119 7.79 2.62 21.74
N ARG A 120 7.27 2.04 22.84
CA ARG A 120 8.06 1.72 24.02
C ARG A 120 9.19 0.71 23.77
N PHE A 121 9.18 0.01 22.64
CA PHE A 121 10.17 -1.01 22.27
C PHE A 121 11.08 -0.58 21.10
N GLY A 122 10.87 0.61 20.56
CA GLY A 122 11.67 1.17 19.47
C GLY A 122 10.83 1.74 18.34
N PRO A 123 11.49 2.15 17.24
CA PRO A 123 10.81 2.70 16.08
C PRO A 123 9.89 1.67 15.41
N MET A 124 8.78 2.14 14.88
CA MET A 124 7.80 1.32 14.16
C MET A 124 7.41 1.99 12.86
N VAL A 125 7.37 1.21 11.80
CA VAL A 125 6.81 1.60 10.49
C VAL A 125 5.54 0.79 10.23
N HIS A 126 4.49 1.47 9.87
CA HIS A 126 3.21 0.85 9.51
C HIS A 126 2.49 1.69 8.45
N ALA A 127 1.49 1.11 7.82
CA ALA A 127 0.70 1.80 6.80
C ALA A 127 -0.79 1.68 7.08
N ARG A 128 -1.56 2.56 6.46
CA ARG A 128 -3.02 2.49 6.42
C ARG A 128 -3.48 2.82 5.01
N LEU A 129 -4.22 1.90 4.41
CA LEU A 129 -4.88 2.08 3.13
C LEU A 129 -6.07 3.04 3.26
N ASN A 130 -6.37 3.74 2.19
CA ASN A 130 -7.60 4.48 2.04
C ASN A 130 -8.77 3.49 1.86
N THR A 131 -9.99 3.96 2.09
CA THR A 131 -11.20 3.14 1.91
C THR A 131 -11.29 2.66 0.44
N ALA A 132 -11.63 1.40 0.25
CA ALA A 132 -11.73 0.71 -1.04
C ALA A 132 -10.39 0.53 -1.80
N GLU A 133 -9.25 0.70 -1.13
CA GLU A 133 -7.96 0.26 -1.66
C GLU A 133 -7.66 -1.16 -1.20
N GLU A 134 -7.08 -1.96 -2.10
CA GLU A 134 -6.65 -3.32 -1.78
C GLU A 134 -5.17 -3.36 -1.38
N SER A 135 -4.86 -4.29 -0.48
CA SER A 135 -3.48 -4.59 -0.11
C SER A 135 -2.70 -5.08 -1.32
N SER A 136 -1.67 -4.36 -1.67
CA SER A 136 -0.76 -4.75 -2.74
C SER A 136 0.60 -5.14 -2.19
N GLY A 137 1.28 -6.07 -2.86
CA GLY A 137 2.67 -6.38 -2.57
C GLY A 137 3.57 -5.13 -2.63
N LYS A 138 3.18 -4.11 -3.41
CA LYS A 138 3.88 -2.82 -3.49
C LYS A 138 3.88 -2.09 -2.14
N LEU A 139 2.71 -1.97 -1.48
CA LEU A 139 2.64 -1.31 -0.17
C LEU A 139 3.44 -2.06 0.89
N VAL A 140 3.32 -3.39 0.93
CA VAL A 140 4.11 -4.23 1.84
C VAL A 140 5.61 -4.03 1.62
N THR A 141 6.06 -4.01 0.36
CA THR A 141 7.45 -3.71 0.00
C THR A 141 7.89 -2.32 0.48
N GLU A 142 7.05 -1.30 0.31
CA GLU A 142 7.33 0.06 0.78
C GLU A 142 7.47 0.13 2.31
N VAL A 143 6.56 -0.50 3.05
CA VAL A 143 6.65 -0.58 4.53
C VAL A 143 7.96 -1.24 4.95
N ARG A 144 8.31 -2.38 4.33
CA ARG A 144 9.56 -3.11 4.61
C ARG A 144 10.79 -2.26 4.31
N HIS A 145 10.89 -1.68 3.11
CA HIS A 145 12.03 -0.85 2.72
C HIS A 145 12.17 0.38 3.64
N HIS A 146 11.05 1.01 4.00
CA HIS A 146 11.09 2.14 4.91
C HIS A 146 11.58 1.73 6.31
N ALA A 147 11.18 0.55 6.80
CA ALA A 147 11.67 0.01 8.06
C ALA A 147 13.18 -0.31 8.01
N GLU A 148 13.68 -0.86 6.90
CA GLU A 148 15.11 -1.09 6.67
C GLU A 148 15.90 0.23 6.63
N ASP A 149 15.34 1.28 6.02
CA ASP A 149 15.95 2.62 5.99
C ASP A 149 16.02 3.25 7.39
N VAL A 150 14.94 3.11 8.18
CA VAL A 150 14.93 3.54 9.58
C VAL A 150 15.97 2.78 10.39
N ALA A 151 16.09 1.46 10.17
CA ALA A 151 17.08 0.63 10.85
C ALA A 151 18.50 1.10 10.54
N ARG A 152 18.83 1.34 9.26
CA ARG A 152 20.13 1.87 8.85
C ARG A 152 20.42 3.23 9.47
N LYS A 153 19.49 4.18 9.40
CA LYS A 153 19.64 5.55 9.95
C LYS A 153 19.84 5.55 11.45
N ARG A 154 19.14 4.64 12.16
CA ARG A 154 19.17 4.55 13.63
C ARG A 154 20.15 3.52 14.18
N LYS A 155 20.96 2.89 13.31
CA LYS A 155 21.94 1.85 13.65
C LYS A 155 21.30 0.71 14.45
N LYS A 156 20.16 0.23 13.96
CA LYS A 156 19.45 -0.93 14.51
C LYS A 156 19.86 -2.18 13.75
N ASP A 157 20.02 -3.31 14.44
CA ASP A 157 20.54 -4.55 13.86
C ASP A 157 19.46 -5.46 13.31
N VAL A 158 18.22 -5.27 13.74
CA VAL A 158 17.10 -6.18 13.42
C VAL A 158 15.88 -5.37 12.95
N VAL A 159 15.23 -5.88 11.92
CA VAL A 159 13.86 -5.47 11.54
C VAL A 159 12.92 -6.63 11.86
N LEU A 160 11.98 -6.41 12.77
CA LEU A 160 10.92 -7.36 13.12
C LEU A 160 9.67 -7.04 12.30
N ILE A 161 9.30 -7.95 11.41
CA ILE A 161 8.18 -7.76 10.50
C ILE A 161 6.99 -8.62 10.96
N ASP A 162 5.84 -8.00 11.22
CA ASP A 162 4.54 -8.65 11.30
C ASP A 162 4.00 -8.75 9.88
N GLY A 163 4.07 -9.93 9.29
CA GLY A 163 3.69 -10.15 7.89
C GLY A 163 2.22 -10.54 7.74
N PRO A 164 1.64 -10.35 6.55
CA PRO A 164 0.28 -10.75 6.27
C PRO A 164 0.10 -12.27 6.31
N PRO A 165 -1.14 -12.75 6.52
CA PRO A 165 -1.46 -14.16 6.38
C PRO A 165 -1.55 -14.57 4.90
N GLY A 166 -1.42 -15.87 4.63
CA GLY A 166 -1.66 -16.44 3.32
C GLY A 166 -0.39 -16.82 2.56
N VAL A 167 -0.52 -16.91 1.23
CA VAL A 167 0.54 -17.35 0.31
C VAL A 167 0.68 -16.44 -0.92
N GLY A 168 -0.02 -15.32 -0.95
CA GLY A 168 -0.05 -14.38 -2.08
C GLY A 168 1.12 -13.41 -2.13
N CYS A 169 1.07 -12.49 -3.10
CA CYS A 169 2.09 -11.46 -3.30
C CYS A 169 2.45 -10.65 -2.04
N PRO A 170 1.52 -10.26 -1.16
CA PRO A 170 1.86 -9.52 0.06
C PRO A 170 2.80 -10.31 0.99
N VAL A 171 2.61 -11.65 1.10
CA VAL A 171 3.47 -12.51 1.94
C VAL A 171 4.87 -12.64 1.35
N ILE A 172 4.99 -12.71 0.02
CA ILE A 172 6.28 -12.79 -0.67
C ILE A 172 7.04 -11.46 -0.53
N SER A 173 6.31 -10.36 -0.45
CA SER A 173 6.86 -9.00 -0.34
C SER A 173 7.29 -8.61 1.08
N ALA A 174 6.73 -9.28 2.10
CA ALA A 174 7.08 -9.08 3.50
C ALA A 174 8.39 -9.79 3.87
#